data_cd462838f4d01ea3fbf5583dbe856380
#
_entry.id   cd462838f4d01ea3fbf5583dbe856380
#
_cell.length_a   1.000
_cell.length_b   1.000
_cell.length_c   1.000
_cell.angle_alpha   90.00
_cell.angle_beta   90.00
_cell.angle_gamma   90.00
#
_symmetry.space_group_name_H-M   'P 1'
#
loop_
_entity.id
_entity.type
_entity.pdbx_description
1 polymer ?
#
loop_
_entity_poly.entity_id
_entity_poly.type
_entity_poly.pdbx_seq_one_letter_code
_entity_poly.pdbx_strand_id
1 'polypeptide(L)'
;ARTYAFRYLYDGHILYYNMLEQVKENSADTSKTEAVQLKNVNINALNPEILQKFLSSGLEDEVDSFVHDYFHAIGREPMESLVFRNYVVLNVRFSVLSFLKKIGYDDTELSREETDDVVKKTSQSTEASVAYAEEVLKRAIAIRDENAGSQNRSVLKQAIDFIDGHYMDEEISLNRVAHAANVSANHFSALFSQNMEQTFIEYLTSLRMDKAKELLRCTSKRSSEIAGEVGYKDAHYFSYLFKKTQGMTPSEYRKTRGEV
;
A
#
# COMPACT_ATOMS: atom_id res chain seq x y z
N ALA A 1 27.75 -24.50 11.50
CA ALA A 1 28.04 -23.13 11.97
C ALA A 1 27.51 -22.04 11.03
N ARG A 2 27.62 -22.17 9.69
CA ARG A 2 27.13 -21.15 8.72
C ARG A 2 25.60 -21.01 8.68
N THR A 3 24.83 -22.05 8.97
CA THR A 3 23.36 -22.02 8.91
C THR A 3 22.73 -21.31 10.12
N TYR A 4 23.43 -21.24 11.26
CA TYR A 4 22.97 -20.51 12.45
C TYR A 4 23.17 -19.00 12.35
N ALA A 5 24.22 -18.53 11.67
CA ALA A 5 24.50 -17.11 11.46
C ALA A 5 23.39 -16.43 10.64
N PHE A 6 22.80 -17.10 9.64
CA PHE A 6 21.73 -16.57 8.81
C PHE A 6 20.39 -16.39 9.55
N ARG A 7 20.14 -17.20 10.58
CA ARG A 7 18.89 -17.14 11.36
C ARG A 7 18.86 -15.97 12.36
N TYR A 8 20.04 -15.51 12.77
CA TYR A 8 20.25 -14.41 13.72
C TYR A 8 20.54 -13.05 13.07
N LEU A 9 20.85 -13.00 11.76
CA LEU A 9 20.93 -11.76 10.98
C LEU A 9 19.60 -10.98 10.94
N TYR A 10 18.47 -11.64 11.27
CA TYR A 10 17.17 -11.02 11.38
C TYR A 10 16.94 -10.21 12.67
N ASP A 11 17.75 -10.40 13.71
CA ASP A 11 17.54 -9.75 15.02
C ASP A 11 18.51 -8.57 15.31
N GLY A 12 19.18 -8.00 14.33
CA GLY A 12 20.00 -6.79 14.49
C GLY A 12 21.16 -6.88 15.52
N HIS A 13 21.04 -7.74 16.51
CA HIS A 13 21.98 -7.86 17.63
C HIS A 13 23.30 -8.57 17.29
N ILE A 14 23.35 -9.39 16.28
CA ILE A 14 24.56 -10.18 15.95
C ILE A 14 25.50 -9.46 14.99
N LEU A 15 25.00 -8.61 14.11
CA LEU A 15 25.87 -7.71 13.34
C LEU A 15 26.71 -6.83 14.28
N TYR A 16 26.11 -6.37 15.35
CA TYR A 16 26.79 -5.60 16.39
C TYR A 16 27.90 -6.40 17.10
N TYR A 17 27.67 -7.67 17.45
CA TYR A 17 28.66 -8.52 18.10
C TYR A 17 29.84 -8.84 17.19
N ASN A 18 29.59 -9.16 15.92
CA ASN A 18 30.66 -9.45 14.95
C ASN A 18 31.46 -8.20 14.57
N MET A 19 30.83 -7.02 14.49
CA MET A 19 31.56 -5.75 14.31
C MET A 19 32.42 -5.39 15.51
N LEU A 20 31.97 -5.66 16.74
CA LEU A 20 32.78 -5.45 17.94
C LEU A 20 33.94 -6.43 18.03
N GLU A 21 33.82 -7.68 17.56
CA GLU A 21 34.94 -8.64 17.49
C GLU A 21 35.94 -8.26 16.41
N GLN A 22 35.50 -7.85 15.22
CA GLN A 22 36.41 -7.37 14.15
C GLN A 22 37.15 -6.10 14.55
N VAL A 23 36.53 -5.18 15.31
CA VAL A 23 37.22 -4.01 15.86
C VAL A 23 38.25 -4.43 16.90
N LYS A 24 38.02 -5.47 17.70
CA LYS A 24 38.98 -6.00 18.66
C LYS A 24 40.16 -6.70 17.99
N GLU A 25 39.92 -7.44 16.92
CA GLU A 25 41.00 -8.15 16.18
C GLU A 25 41.90 -7.20 15.36
N ASN A 26 41.30 -6.10 14.80
CA ASN A 26 42.06 -5.09 14.05
C ASN A 26 42.75 -4.04 14.93
N SER A 27 42.46 -4.00 16.24
CA SER A 27 43.00 -3.00 17.17
C SER A 27 44.32 -3.42 17.86
N ALA A 28 44.98 -4.47 17.39
CA ALA A 28 46.30 -4.87 17.93
C ALA A 28 47.43 -3.92 17.55
N ASP A 29 47.23 -2.92 16.68
CA ASP A 29 48.33 -2.05 16.18
C ASP A 29 48.01 -0.54 16.11
N THR A 30 47.08 0.01 16.89
CA THR A 30 47.00 1.48 17.04
C THR A 30 46.42 1.86 18.42
N SER A 31 47.30 2.45 19.22
CA SER A 31 47.02 3.07 20.50
C SER A 31 46.11 4.29 20.34
N LYS A 32 44.81 4.11 20.35
CA LYS A 32 43.67 4.96 20.74
C LYS A 32 42.40 4.34 20.16
N THR A 33 41.97 3.23 20.73
CA THR A 33 40.63 2.69 20.50
C THR A 33 39.66 3.66 21.16
N GLU A 34 38.95 4.45 20.35
CA GLU A 34 37.72 5.15 20.83
C GLU A 34 36.72 4.08 21.22
N ALA A 35 36.80 3.62 22.45
CA ALA A 35 35.74 2.81 23.03
C ALA A 35 34.47 3.69 23.03
N VAL A 36 33.53 3.39 22.14
CA VAL A 36 32.21 4.02 22.15
C VAL A 36 31.67 3.88 23.56
N GLN A 37 31.58 4.99 24.29
CA GLN A 37 30.94 4.97 25.61
C GLN A 37 29.44 4.83 25.40
N LEU A 38 28.96 3.58 25.29
CA LEU A 38 27.54 3.22 25.11
C LEU A 38 26.63 3.71 26.28
N LYS A 39 27.22 4.34 27.29
CA LYS A 39 26.49 4.82 28.48
C LYS A 39 25.43 5.87 28.17
N ASN A 40 25.56 6.60 27.05
CA ASN A 40 24.66 7.69 26.67
C ASN A 40 23.79 7.36 25.44
N VAL A 41 23.84 6.13 24.93
CA VAL A 41 23.02 5.72 23.78
C VAL A 41 21.60 5.42 24.22
N ASN A 42 20.61 6.09 23.64
CA ASN A 42 19.22 5.71 23.80
C ASN A 42 18.89 4.49 22.92
N ILE A 43 19.08 3.29 23.50
CA ILE A 43 18.83 2.02 22.79
C ILE A 43 17.37 1.90 22.32
N ASN A 44 16.42 2.51 23.03
CA ASN A 44 15.01 2.48 22.64
C ASN A 44 14.75 3.23 21.31
N ALA A 45 15.56 4.26 21.01
CA ALA A 45 15.46 4.96 19.73
C ALA A 45 15.87 4.08 18.53
N LEU A 46 16.66 3.04 18.76
CA LEU A 46 17.12 2.10 17.74
C LEU A 46 16.15 0.93 17.49
N ASN A 47 14.99 0.92 18.16
CA ASN A 47 13.99 -0.13 17.95
C ASN A 47 13.49 -0.09 16.48
N PRO A 48 13.66 -1.18 15.71
CA PRO A 48 13.18 -1.25 14.32
C PRO A 48 11.68 -1.00 14.16
N GLU A 49 10.88 -1.23 15.22
CA GLU A 49 9.43 -0.98 15.18
C GLU A 49 9.08 0.49 14.93
N ILE A 50 9.93 1.42 15.37
CA ILE A 50 9.74 2.86 15.14
C ILE A 50 9.77 3.14 13.63
N LEU A 51 10.79 2.63 12.94
CA LEU A 51 10.93 2.75 11.49
C LEU A 51 9.80 2.00 10.75
N GLN A 52 9.47 0.79 11.18
CA GLN A 52 8.38 -0.01 10.60
C GLN A 52 7.02 0.68 10.71
N LYS A 53 6.75 1.30 11.87
CA LYS A 53 5.51 2.07 12.09
C LYS A 53 5.46 3.29 11.17
N PHE A 54 6.54 4.04 11.09
CA PHE A 54 6.62 5.21 10.20
C PHE A 54 6.46 4.81 8.74
N LEU A 55 7.19 3.79 8.27
CA LEU A 55 7.06 3.26 6.91
C LEU A 55 5.63 2.81 6.56
N SER A 56 4.88 2.30 7.56
CA SER A 56 3.52 1.82 7.34
C SER A 56 2.48 2.92 7.19
N SER A 57 2.67 4.09 7.83
CA SER A 57 1.64 5.13 7.94
C SER A 57 2.13 6.57 7.78
N GLY A 58 3.45 6.81 7.76
CA GLY A 58 4.03 8.14 7.56
C GLY A 58 3.87 8.63 6.12
N LEU A 59 3.91 9.95 5.93
CA LEU A 59 3.84 10.61 4.64
C LEU A 59 5.24 11.00 4.17
N GLU A 60 5.40 11.18 2.85
CA GLU A 60 6.70 11.53 2.26
C GLU A 60 7.21 12.90 2.75
N ASP A 61 6.31 13.86 2.93
CA ASP A 61 6.62 15.22 3.44
C ASP A 61 6.99 15.23 4.95
N GLU A 62 6.68 14.18 5.69
CA GLU A 62 7.04 14.01 7.10
C GLU A 62 8.43 13.40 7.28
N VAL A 63 9.05 12.84 6.22
CA VAL A 63 10.31 12.09 6.33
C VAL A 63 11.44 12.92 6.94
N ASP A 64 11.62 14.15 6.48
CA ASP A 64 12.73 15.02 6.92
C ASP A 64 12.62 15.31 8.43
N SER A 65 11.40 15.62 8.89
CA SER A 65 11.14 15.83 10.32
C SER A 65 11.33 14.55 11.13
N PHE A 66 10.82 13.43 10.63
CA PHE A 66 10.97 12.14 11.30
C PHE A 66 12.44 11.72 11.42
N VAL A 67 13.23 11.84 10.37
CA VAL A 67 14.66 11.49 10.37
C VAL A 67 15.43 12.39 11.33
N HIS A 68 15.15 13.70 11.30
CA HIS A 68 15.75 14.63 12.25
C HIS A 68 15.48 14.21 13.70
N ASP A 69 14.23 13.92 14.04
CA ASP A 69 13.84 13.51 15.39
C ASP A 69 14.43 12.15 15.77
N TYR A 70 14.47 11.20 14.82
CA TYR A 70 15.08 9.89 15.02
C TYR A 70 16.58 9.99 15.36
N PHE A 71 17.34 10.75 14.58
CA PHE A 71 18.77 10.98 14.84
C PHE A 71 19.02 11.81 16.12
N HIS A 72 18.15 12.78 16.38
CA HIS A 72 18.21 13.56 17.63
C HIS A 72 17.95 12.68 18.86
N ALA A 73 16.99 11.77 18.80
CA ALA A 73 16.68 10.82 19.88
C ALA A 73 17.83 9.84 20.17
N ILE A 74 18.61 9.47 19.15
CA ILE A 74 19.82 8.64 19.31
C ILE A 74 20.91 9.39 20.07
N GLY A 75 21.02 10.69 19.84
CA GLY A 75 21.99 11.58 20.46
C GLY A 75 23.20 11.91 19.57
N ARG A 76 23.72 13.13 19.73
CA ARG A 76 24.82 13.63 18.89
C ARG A 76 26.14 12.92 19.16
N GLU A 77 26.49 12.75 20.44
CA GLU A 77 27.77 12.17 20.84
C GLU A 77 28.00 10.74 20.30
N PRO A 78 27.02 9.79 20.37
CA PRO A 78 27.17 8.49 19.74
C PRO A 78 27.38 8.54 18.23
N MET A 79 26.76 9.50 17.54
CA MET A 79 26.85 9.67 16.09
C MET A 79 28.22 10.20 15.61
N GLU A 80 29.08 10.69 16.50
CA GLU A 80 30.48 11.01 16.17
C GLU A 80 31.32 9.77 15.92
N SER A 81 30.93 8.62 16.51
CA SER A 81 31.59 7.35 16.26
C SER A 81 31.23 6.77 14.89
N LEU A 82 32.24 6.55 14.04
CA LEU A 82 32.08 5.93 12.72
C LEU A 82 31.38 4.57 12.80
N VAL A 83 31.78 3.74 13.74
CA VAL A 83 31.21 2.39 13.92
C VAL A 83 29.73 2.49 14.27
N PHE A 84 29.36 3.41 15.13
CA PHE A 84 27.99 3.58 15.56
C PHE A 84 27.11 4.20 14.46
N ARG A 85 27.63 5.18 13.70
CA ARG A 85 26.93 5.71 12.52
C ARG A 85 26.62 4.61 11.50
N ASN A 86 27.60 3.79 11.18
CA ASN A 86 27.40 2.68 10.26
C ASN A 86 26.33 1.70 10.77
N TYR A 87 26.30 1.42 12.06
CA TYR A 87 25.24 0.60 12.66
C TYR A 87 23.86 1.22 12.46
N VAL A 88 23.71 2.53 12.73
CA VAL A 88 22.41 3.24 12.56
C VAL A 88 21.98 3.21 11.11
N VAL A 89 22.86 3.51 10.17
CA VAL A 89 22.59 3.46 8.72
C VAL A 89 22.13 2.07 8.29
N LEU A 90 22.82 1.03 8.72
CA LEU A 90 22.45 -0.35 8.41
C LEU A 90 21.14 -0.76 9.06
N ASN A 91 20.84 -0.30 10.27
CA ASN A 91 19.54 -0.52 10.91
C ASN A 91 18.38 0.11 10.08
N VAL A 92 18.54 1.34 9.61
CA VAL A 92 17.57 2.00 8.72
C VAL A 92 17.41 1.19 7.43
N ARG A 93 18.52 0.85 6.75
CA ARG A 93 18.52 0.07 5.51
C ARG A 93 17.79 -1.27 5.66
N PHE A 94 18.13 -2.06 6.66
CA PHE A 94 17.51 -3.38 6.88
C PHE A 94 16.04 -3.25 7.27
N SER A 95 15.65 -2.21 8.01
CA SER A 95 14.25 -1.93 8.32
C SER A 95 13.45 -1.63 7.05
N VAL A 96 14.00 -0.83 6.13
CA VAL A 96 13.39 -0.53 4.82
C VAL A 96 13.27 -1.79 3.97
N LEU A 97 14.34 -2.57 3.81
CA LEU A 97 14.31 -3.81 3.03
C LEU A 97 13.31 -4.83 3.59
N SER A 98 13.26 -4.97 4.91
CA SER A 98 12.30 -5.85 5.58
C SER A 98 10.86 -5.39 5.36
N PHE A 99 10.61 -4.09 5.40
CA PHE A 99 9.30 -3.50 5.12
C PHE A 99 8.87 -3.74 3.68
N LEU A 100 9.72 -3.42 2.70
CA LEU A 100 9.43 -3.63 1.28
C LEU A 100 9.13 -5.09 0.97
N LYS A 101 9.92 -6.01 1.52
CA LYS A 101 9.66 -7.44 1.39
C LYS A 101 8.32 -7.86 1.99
N LYS A 102 7.93 -7.30 3.13
CA LYS A 102 6.65 -7.58 3.80
C LYS A 102 5.44 -7.15 2.95
N ILE A 103 5.56 -6.05 2.20
CA ILE A 103 4.51 -5.60 1.28
C ILE A 103 4.59 -6.27 -0.11
N GLY A 104 5.44 -7.29 -0.26
CA GLY A 104 5.58 -8.07 -1.50
C GLY A 104 6.40 -7.39 -2.59
N TYR A 105 7.18 -6.37 -2.26
CA TYR A 105 8.05 -5.66 -3.20
C TYR A 105 9.51 -6.12 -3.01
N ASP A 106 10.10 -6.62 -4.08
CA ASP A 106 11.52 -6.96 -4.13
C ASP A 106 12.27 -5.85 -4.89
N ASP A 107 12.77 -4.85 -4.14
CA ASP A 107 13.58 -3.79 -4.72
C ASP A 107 14.97 -4.33 -5.06
N THR A 108 15.12 -4.71 -6.32
CA THR A 108 16.39 -5.25 -6.84
C THR A 108 17.51 -4.22 -6.85
N GLU A 109 17.22 -2.91 -6.91
CA GLU A 109 18.23 -1.87 -6.86
C GLU A 109 18.73 -1.64 -5.42
N LEU A 110 17.81 -1.45 -4.47
CA LEU A 110 18.17 -1.30 -3.06
C LEU A 110 18.85 -2.56 -2.51
N SER A 111 18.43 -3.74 -2.97
CA SER A 111 19.03 -5.03 -2.56
C SER A 111 20.39 -5.28 -3.22
N ARG A 112 20.64 -4.75 -4.42
CA ARG A 112 21.90 -4.89 -5.17
C ARG A 112 22.98 -3.92 -4.73
N GLU A 113 22.61 -2.78 -4.14
CA GLU A 113 23.59 -1.87 -3.60
C GLU A 113 24.41 -2.59 -2.51
N GLU A 114 25.71 -2.78 -2.75
CA GLU A 114 26.55 -3.48 -1.79
C GLU A 114 26.61 -2.72 -0.46
N THR A 115 26.52 -3.45 0.64
CA THR A 115 26.58 -2.85 1.99
C THR A 115 27.85 -2.00 2.18
N ASP A 116 28.94 -2.43 1.59
CA ASP A 116 30.22 -1.72 1.64
C ASP A 116 30.17 -0.35 0.94
N ASP A 117 29.42 -0.22 -0.16
CA ASP A 117 29.27 1.05 -0.87
C ASP A 117 28.39 2.02 -0.08
N VAL A 118 27.32 1.52 0.55
CA VAL A 118 26.50 2.32 1.47
C VAL A 118 27.34 2.82 2.63
N VAL A 119 28.09 1.94 3.27
CA VAL A 119 28.99 2.30 4.39
C VAL A 119 30.02 3.34 3.94
N LYS A 120 30.66 3.18 2.79
CA LYS A 120 31.62 4.17 2.26
C LYS A 120 30.97 5.53 2.01
N LYS A 121 29.76 5.55 1.43
CA LYS A 121 29.02 6.79 1.12
C LYS A 121 28.60 7.53 2.40
N THR A 122 28.14 6.80 3.41
CA THR A 122 27.57 7.38 4.64
C THR A 122 28.58 7.59 5.76
N SER A 123 29.79 6.98 5.68
CA SER A 123 30.83 7.09 6.71
C SER A 123 31.51 8.46 6.78
N GLN A 124 31.31 9.31 5.78
CA GLN A 124 32.01 10.60 5.67
C GLN A 124 31.56 11.59 6.76
N SER A 125 30.27 11.67 7.07
CA SER A 125 29.74 12.55 8.09
C SER A 125 28.36 12.08 8.62
N THR A 126 27.91 12.70 9.72
CA THR A 126 26.54 12.48 10.24
C THR A 126 25.50 12.97 9.25
N GLU A 127 25.75 14.08 8.58
CA GLU A 127 24.86 14.66 7.56
C GLU A 127 24.69 13.70 6.38
N ALA A 128 25.74 13.03 5.94
CA ALA A 128 25.67 12.02 4.89
C ALA A 128 24.79 10.80 5.33
N SER A 129 24.87 10.42 6.60
CA SER A 129 24.03 9.37 7.17
C SER A 129 22.56 9.77 7.26
N VAL A 130 22.28 11.02 7.63
CA VAL A 130 20.93 11.60 7.65
C VAL A 130 20.35 11.64 6.23
N ALA A 131 21.08 12.20 5.27
CA ALA A 131 20.64 12.32 3.87
C ALA A 131 20.35 10.92 3.25
N TYR A 132 21.16 9.93 3.56
CA TYR A 132 20.88 8.55 3.13
C TYR A 132 19.59 8.00 3.74
N ALA A 133 19.37 8.22 5.04
CA ALA A 133 18.14 7.76 5.71
C ALA A 133 16.90 8.41 5.10
N GLU A 134 16.95 9.72 4.82
CA GLU A 134 15.87 10.46 4.15
C GLU A 134 15.59 9.88 2.76
N GLU A 135 16.63 9.66 1.95
CA GLU A 135 16.53 9.12 0.60
C GLU A 135 15.84 7.74 0.59
N VAL A 136 16.31 6.79 1.43
CA VAL A 136 15.77 5.43 1.42
C VAL A 136 14.36 5.34 2.02
N LEU A 137 14.03 6.18 3.01
CA LEU A 137 12.68 6.23 3.57
C LEU A 137 11.68 6.84 2.58
N LYS A 138 12.01 7.97 1.93
CA LYS A 138 11.17 8.57 0.87
C LYS A 138 10.91 7.57 -0.24
N ARG A 139 11.95 6.91 -0.72
CA ARG A 139 11.83 5.87 -1.74
C ARG A 139 10.91 4.72 -1.31
N ALA A 140 11.06 4.23 -0.09
CA ALA A 140 10.22 3.14 0.43
C ALA A 140 8.75 3.55 0.56
N ILE A 141 8.47 4.79 0.97
CA ILE A 141 7.11 5.34 1.05
C ILE A 141 6.51 5.49 -0.34
N ALA A 142 7.25 6.03 -1.32
CA ALA A 142 6.81 6.14 -2.70
C ALA A 142 6.45 4.78 -3.30
N ILE A 143 7.29 3.76 -3.10
CA ILE A 143 7.03 2.37 -3.53
C ILE A 143 5.77 1.80 -2.86
N ARG A 144 5.59 2.01 -1.55
CA ARG A 144 4.38 1.59 -0.82
C ARG A 144 3.12 2.19 -1.43
N ASP A 145 3.13 3.49 -1.69
CA ASP A 145 1.96 4.23 -2.18
C ASP A 145 1.63 3.85 -3.62
N GLU A 146 2.64 3.67 -4.46
CA GLU A 146 2.48 3.18 -5.83
C GLU A 146 1.92 1.74 -5.86
N ASN A 147 2.43 0.86 -4.99
CA ASN A 147 1.97 -0.52 -4.88
C ASN A 147 0.50 -0.57 -4.39
N ALA A 148 0.15 0.22 -3.35
CA ALA A 148 -1.22 0.34 -2.88
C ALA A 148 -2.16 0.87 -3.98
N GLY A 149 -1.73 1.89 -4.72
CA GLY A 149 -2.48 2.41 -5.87
C GLY A 149 -2.66 1.38 -7.00
N SER A 150 -1.64 0.58 -7.28
CA SER A 150 -1.70 -0.50 -8.27
C SER A 150 -2.65 -1.62 -7.83
N GLN A 151 -2.59 -2.05 -6.57
CA GLN A 151 -3.52 -3.03 -6.02
C GLN A 151 -4.96 -2.54 -6.06
N ASN A 152 -5.21 -1.29 -5.66
CA ASN A 152 -6.53 -0.69 -5.71
C ASN A 152 -7.10 -0.64 -7.13
N ARG A 153 -6.29 -0.27 -8.13
CA ARG A 153 -6.69 -0.31 -9.56
C ARG A 153 -7.02 -1.72 -10.02
N SER A 154 -6.23 -2.72 -9.62
CA SER A 154 -6.48 -4.13 -9.94
C SER A 154 -7.79 -4.63 -9.33
N VAL A 155 -8.06 -4.32 -8.06
CA VAL A 155 -9.31 -4.66 -7.37
C VAL A 155 -10.51 -4.03 -8.07
N LEU A 156 -10.44 -2.74 -8.42
CA LEU A 156 -11.51 -2.05 -9.14
C LEU A 156 -11.77 -2.66 -10.51
N LYS A 157 -10.73 -2.96 -11.27
CA LYS A 157 -10.87 -3.61 -12.57
C LYS A 157 -11.57 -4.96 -12.45
N GLN A 158 -11.12 -5.83 -11.56
CA GLN A 158 -11.74 -7.15 -11.33
C GLN A 158 -13.21 -7.01 -10.91
N ALA A 159 -13.53 -6.04 -10.05
CA ALA A 159 -14.90 -5.78 -9.61
C ALA A 159 -15.79 -5.29 -10.76
N ILE A 160 -15.31 -4.36 -11.58
CA ILE A 160 -16.06 -3.85 -12.76
C ILE A 160 -16.28 -4.97 -13.77
N ASP A 161 -15.23 -5.74 -14.12
CA ASP A 161 -15.34 -6.87 -15.04
C ASP A 161 -16.38 -7.90 -14.53
N PHE A 162 -16.41 -8.15 -13.21
CA PHE A 162 -17.41 -9.02 -12.60
C PHE A 162 -18.82 -8.43 -12.68
N ILE A 163 -19.01 -7.13 -12.37
CA ILE A 163 -20.31 -6.46 -12.45
C ILE A 163 -20.82 -6.49 -13.88
N ASP A 164 -20.00 -6.16 -14.87
CA ASP A 164 -20.37 -6.14 -16.29
C ASP A 164 -20.79 -7.51 -16.80
N GLY A 165 -20.18 -8.58 -16.30
CA GLY A 165 -20.57 -9.95 -16.62
C GLY A 165 -21.84 -10.45 -15.90
N HIS A 166 -22.22 -9.81 -14.79
CA HIS A 166 -23.26 -10.34 -13.90
C HIS A 166 -24.37 -9.34 -13.52
N TYR A 167 -24.39 -8.10 -14.08
CA TYR A 167 -25.37 -7.09 -13.67
C TYR A 167 -26.82 -7.51 -13.87
N MET A 168 -27.08 -8.44 -14.78
CA MET A 168 -28.42 -9.02 -15.01
C MET A 168 -28.78 -10.15 -14.02
N ASP A 169 -27.83 -10.63 -13.21
CA ASP A 169 -28.10 -11.63 -12.18
C ASP A 169 -28.85 -10.97 -11.02
N GLU A 170 -30.03 -11.50 -10.68
CA GLU A 170 -30.86 -11.02 -9.57
C GLU A 170 -30.15 -11.08 -8.21
N GLU A 171 -29.20 -12.04 -8.06
CA GLU A 171 -28.47 -12.30 -6.83
C GLU A 171 -27.15 -11.52 -6.72
N ILE A 172 -26.83 -10.63 -7.69
CA ILE A 172 -25.63 -9.80 -7.58
C ILE A 172 -25.72 -8.88 -6.36
N SER A 173 -24.69 -8.85 -5.57
CA SER A 173 -24.63 -8.07 -4.33
C SER A 173 -23.23 -7.54 -4.09
N LEU A 174 -23.11 -6.50 -3.25
CA LEU A 174 -21.83 -5.93 -2.82
C LEU A 174 -20.87 -7.03 -2.32
N ASN A 175 -21.39 -7.97 -1.52
CA ASN A 175 -20.58 -9.08 -0.98
C ASN A 175 -20.04 -10.01 -2.08
N ARG A 176 -20.85 -10.34 -3.10
CA ARG A 176 -20.42 -11.19 -4.22
C ARG A 176 -19.34 -10.52 -5.05
N VAL A 177 -19.49 -9.21 -5.33
CA VAL A 177 -18.50 -8.43 -6.08
C VAL A 177 -17.19 -8.31 -5.29
N ALA A 178 -17.27 -7.96 -4.01
CA ALA A 178 -16.11 -7.87 -3.12
C ALA A 178 -15.36 -9.21 -3.04
N HIS A 179 -16.09 -10.31 -2.91
CA HIS A 179 -15.50 -11.67 -2.90
C HIS A 179 -14.79 -11.97 -4.24
N ALA A 180 -15.40 -11.62 -5.38
CA ALA A 180 -14.79 -11.84 -6.69
C ALA A 180 -13.50 -11.03 -6.87
N ALA A 181 -13.40 -9.85 -6.24
CA ALA A 181 -12.21 -9.01 -6.23
C ALA A 181 -11.25 -9.33 -5.05
N ASN A 182 -11.50 -10.40 -4.27
CA ASN A 182 -10.69 -10.85 -3.12
C ASN A 182 -10.49 -9.79 -2.02
N VAL A 183 -11.52 -8.97 -1.76
CA VAL A 183 -11.50 -7.95 -0.70
C VAL A 183 -12.73 -8.05 0.20
N SER A 184 -12.68 -7.41 1.36
CA SER A 184 -13.87 -7.28 2.21
C SER A 184 -14.91 -6.34 1.59
N ALA A 185 -16.20 -6.55 1.90
CA ALA A 185 -17.28 -5.69 1.41
C ALA A 185 -17.11 -4.21 1.81
N ASN A 186 -16.63 -3.95 3.03
CA ASN A 186 -16.38 -2.60 3.52
C ASN A 186 -15.23 -1.93 2.74
N HIS A 187 -14.14 -2.65 2.51
CA HIS A 187 -13.02 -2.13 1.72
C HIS A 187 -13.44 -1.85 0.28
N PHE A 188 -14.14 -2.80 -0.36
CA PHE A 188 -14.67 -2.62 -1.71
C PHE A 188 -15.61 -1.41 -1.81
N SER A 189 -16.56 -1.28 -0.88
CA SER A 189 -17.53 -0.16 -0.87
C SER A 189 -16.83 1.20 -0.79
N ALA A 190 -15.86 1.35 0.11
CA ALA A 190 -15.09 2.58 0.25
C ALA A 190 -14.27 2.88 -1.00
N LEU A 191 -13.50 1.88 -1.47
CA LEU A 191 -12.66 1.99 -2.66
C LEU A 191 -13.48 2.34 -3.92
N PHE A 192 -14.61 1.66 -4.12
CA PHE A 192 -15.48 1.87 -5.27
C PHE A 192 -16.08 3.29 -5.25
N SER A 193 -16.65 3.71 -4.12
CA SER A 193 -17.25 5.04 -4.00
C SER A 193 -16.22 6.17 -4.18
N GLN A 194 -15.01 6.00 -3.66
CA GLN A 194 -13.94 6.99 -3.78
C GLN A 194 -13.46 7.15 -5.23
N ASN A 195 -13.39 6.07 -5.99
CA ASN A 195 -12.82 6.12 -7.35
C ASN A 195 -13.86 6.32 -8.45
N MET A 196 -15.12 5.89 -8.22
CA MET A 196 -16.20 5.97 -9.22
C MET A 196 -17.14 7.15 -8.94
N GLU A 197 -16.93 7.91 -7.86
CA GLU A 197 -17.78 9.03 -7.41
C GLU A 197 -19.26 8.67 -7.24
N GLN A 198 -19.56 7.38 -7.12
CA GLN A 198 -20.90 6.82 -6.94
C GLN A 198 -20.82 5.48 -6.20
N THR A 199 -21.93 5.10 -5.56
CA THR A 199 -21.99 3.80 -4.88
C THR A 199 -22.15 2.64 -5.87
N PHE A 200 -21.79 1.43 -5.44
CA PHE A 200 -22.03 0.20 -6.22
C PHE A 200 -23.50 0.05 -6.65
N ILE A 201 -24.44 0.38 -5.77
CA ILE A 201 -25.89 0.28 -6.08
C ILE A 201 -26.31 1.28 -7.16
N GLU A 202 -25.80 2.50 -7.12
CA GLU A 202 -26.06 3.50 -8.16
C GLU A 202 -25.49 3.08 -9.50
N TYR A 203 -24.25 2.58 -9.52
CA TYR A 203 -23.60 2.05 -10.71
C TYR A 203 -24.37 0.88 -11.33
N LEU A 204 -24.71 -0.13 -10.51
CA LEU A 204 -25.49 -1.29 -10.95
C LEU A 204 -26.86 -0.87 -11.49
N THR A 205 -27.51 0.09 -10.81
CA THR A 205 -28.81 0.63 -11.25
C THR A 205 -28.69 1.30 -12.61
N SER A 206 -27.65 2.11 -12.82
CA SER A 206 -27.40 2.77 -14.12
C SER A 206 -27.23 1.75 -15.24
N LEU A 207 -26.40 0.73 -15.07
CA LEU A 207 -26.21 -0.33 -16.06
C LEU A 207 -27.51 -1.06 -16.42
N ARG A 208 -28.30 -1.41 -15.41
CA ARG A 208 -29.60 -2.07 -15.61
C ARG A 208 -30.59 -1.18 -16.33
N MET A 209 -30.64 0.12 -16.00
CA MET A 209 -31.54 1.07 -16.65
C MET A 209 -31.12 1.32 -18.10
N ASP A 210 -29.83 1.38 -18.40
CA ASP A 210 -29.36 1.54 -19.79
C ASP A 210 -29.72 0.32 -20.63
N LYS A 211 -29.57 -0.87 -20.08
CA LYS A 211 -30.01 -2.10 -20.78
C LYS A 211 -31.54 -2.16 -20.93
N ALA A 212 -32.28 -1.75 -19.92
CA ALA A 212 -33.74 -1.67 -19.98
C ALA A 212 -34.21 -0.69 -21.09
N LYS A 213 -33.57 0.47 -21.21
CA LYS A 213 -33.85 1.44 -22.31
C LYS A 213 -33.60 0.81 -23.68
N GLU A 214 -32.50 0.09 -23.84
CA GLU A 214 -32.20 -0.63 -25.08
C GLU A 214 -33.32 -1.64 -25.40
N LEU A 215 -33.68 -2.51 -24.45
CA LEU A 215 -34.70 -3.54 -24.64
C LEU A 215 -36.09 -2.94 -24.92
N LEU A 216 -36.44 -1.85 -24.23
CA LEU A 216 -37.73 -1.11 -24.47
C LEU A 216 -37.78 -0.54 -25.89
N ARG A 217 -36.65 -0.12 -26.45
CA ARG A 217 -36.57 0.41 -27.84
C ARG A 217 -36.52 -0.67 -28.88
N CYS A 218 -35.80 -1.76 -28.61
CA CYS A 218 -35.47 -2.76 -29.65
C CYS A 218 -36.42 -3.97 -29.67
N THR A 219 -37.27 -4.15 -28.64
CA THR A 219 -38.15 -5.33 -28.52
C THR A 219 -39.60 -4.96 -28.24
N SER A 220 -40.53 -5.93 -28.47
CA SER A 220 -41.92 -5.83 -28.06
C SER A 220 -42.22 -6.45 -26.68
N LYS A 221 -41.19 -6.87 -25.94
CA LYS A 221 -41.33 -7.51 -24.63
C LYS A 221 -42.05 -6.60 -23.64
N ARG A 222 -42.87 -7.18 -22.75
CA ARG A 222 -43.54 -6.43 -21.69
C ARG A 222 -42.53 -5.85 -20.70
N SER A 223 -42.86 -4.75 -20.06
CA SER A 223 -41.98 -4.14 -19.05
C SER A 223 -41.66 -5.08 -17.88
N SER A 224 -42.59 -6.00 -17.55
CA SER A 224 -42.34 -7.06 -16.55
C SER A 224 -41.32 -8.11 -17.00
N GLU A 225 -41.28 -8.46 -18.27
CA GLU A 225 -40.30 -9.39 -18.83
C GLU A 225 -38.93 -8.72 -18.88
N ILE A 226 -38.87 -7.44 -19.27
CA ILE A 226 -37.65 -6.66 -19.28
C ILE A 226 -37.09 -6.50 -17.85
N ALA A 227 -37.96 -6.31 -16.84
CA ALA A 227 -37.53 -6.23 -15.45
C ALA A 227 -36.73 -7.49 -15.04
N GLY A 228 -37.26 -8.67 -15.32
CA GLY A 228 -36.52 -9.94 -15.07
C GLY A 228 -35.21 -10.03 -15.85
N GLU A 229 -35.22 -9.68 -17.13
CA GLU A 229 -34.01 -9.76 -17.98
C GLU A 229 -32.89 -8.81 -17.53
N VAL A 230 -33.21 -7.69 -16.92
CA VAL A 230 -32.20 -6.76 -16.39
C VAL A 230 -31.91 -6.96 -14.91
N GLY A 231 -32.37 -8.08 -14.31
CA GLY A 231 -32.00 -8.49 -12.97
C GLY A 231 -32.89 -7.98 -11.82
N TYR A 232 -34.15 -7.59 -12.11
CA TYR A 232 -35.10 -7.21 -11.06
C TYR A 232 -36.16 -8.32 -10.85
N LYS A 233 -36.24 -8.87 -9.65
CA LYS A 233 -37.29 -9.86 -9.26
C LYS A 233 -38.67 -9.25 -9.28
N ASP A 234 -38.80 -7.99 -8.86
CA ASP A 234 -40.06 -7.28 -8.76
C ASP A 234 -40.22 -6.25 -9.88
N ALA A 235 -41.19 -6.48 -10.78
CA ALA A 235 -41.50 -5.61 -11.90
C ALA A 235 -42.09 -4.25 -11.45
N HIS A 236 -42.77 -4.20 -10.27
CA HIS A 236 -43.30 -2.93 -9.72
C HIS A 236 -42.15 -2.07 -9.21
N TYR A 237 -41.20 -2.67 -8.50
CA TYR A 237 -39.97 -1.99 -8.04
C TYR A 237 -39.16 -1.48 -9.23
N PHE A 238 -38.97 -2.30 -10.27
CA PHE A 238 -38.33 -1.87 -11.51
C PHE A 238 -39.02 -0.65 -12.12
N SER A 239 -40.34 -0.69 -12.28
CA SER A 239 -41.12 0.41 -12.89
C SER A 239 -41.01 1.71 -12.08
N TYR A 240 -41.06 1.60 -10.74
CA TYR A 240 -40.80 2.72 -9.84
C TYR A 240 -39.39 3.29 -10.02
N LEU A 241 -38.37 2.43 -10.00
CA LEU A 241 -36.97 2.86 -10.11
C LEU A 241 -36.68 3.47 -11.48
N PHE A 242 -37.24 2.88 -12.55
CA PHE A 242 -37.10 3.41 -13.89
C PHE A 242 -37.72 4.82 -14.00
N LYS A 243 -38.95 5.02 -13.47
CA LYS A 243 -39.57 6.34 -13.42
C LYS A 243 -38.76 7.35 -12.59
N LYS A 244 -38.22 6.92 -11.45
CA LYS A 244 -37.40 7.76 -10.58
C LYS A 244 -36.09 8.22 -11.27
N THR A 245 -35.46 7.34 -12.04
CA THR A 245 -34.15 7.59 -12.67
C THR A 245 -34.27 8.22 -14.06
N GLN A 246 -35.34 7.87 -14.83
CA GLN A 246 -35.52 8.33 -16.20
C GLN A 246 -36.60 9.40 -16.39
N GLY A 247 -37.29 9.77 -15.31
CA GLY A 247 -38.35 10.80 -15.33
C GLY A 247 -39.71 10.33 -15.87
N MET A 248 -39.78 9.14 -16.49
CA MET A 248 -41.01 8.58 -17.07
C MET A 248 -41.07 7.07 -16.88
N THR A 249 -42.29 6.50 -16.99
CA THR A 249 -42.50 5.05 -16.87
C THR A 249 -41.89 4.28 -18.07
N PRO A 250 -41.58 2.97 -17.93
CA PRO A 250 -41.13 2.14 -19.03
C PRO A 250 -42.09 2.16 -20.25
N SER A 251 -43.37 2.19 -19.99
CA SER A 251 -44.39 2.23 -21.05
C SER A 251 -44.46 3.58 -21.79
N GLU A 252 -44.27 4.70 -21.09
CA GLU A 252 -44.14 6.02 -21.68
C GLU A 252 -42.86 6.11 -22.50
N TYR A 253 -41.72 5.63 -21.95
CA TYR A 253 -40.46 5.61 -22.65
C TYR A 253 -40.49 4.83 -23.98
N ARG A 254 -41.22 3.71 -24.03
CA ARG A 254 -41.44 2.97 -25.27
C ARG A 254 -42.19 3.76 -26.33
N LYS A 255 -43.17 4.59 -25.91
CA LYS A 255 -43.96 5.40 -26.85
C LYS A 255 -43.16 6.53 -27.51
N THR A 256 -42.12 7.05 -26.85
CA THR A 256 -41.23 8.07 -27.43
C THR A 256 -40.51 7.61 -28.68
N ARG A 257 -40.55 6.30 -29.02
CA ARG A 257 -39.97 5.71 -30.25
C ARG A 257 -40.74 6.12 -31.54
N GLY A 258 -41.97 6.61 -31.42
CA GLY A 258 -42.80 6.93 -32.58
C GLY A 258 -42.73 8.38 -33.06
N GLU A 259 -41.91 9.22 -32.42
CA GLU A 259 -41.87 10.67 -32.68
C GLU A 259 -40.53 11.13 -33.34
N VAL A 260 -39.77 10.21 -33.98
CA VAL A 260 -38.58 10.55 -34.76
C VAL A 260 -38.74 10.08 -36.18
#